data_2431084efe3da0fb9a79eb32833b912d
#
_entry.id   2431084efe3da0fb9a79eb32833b912d
#
_cell.length_a   1.000
_cell.length_b   1.000
_cell.length_c   1.000
_cell.angle_alpha   90.00
_cell.angle_beta   90.00
_cell.angle_gamma   90.00
#
_symmetry.space_group_name_H-M   'P 1'
#
loop_
_entity.id
_entity.type
_entity.pdbx_description
1 polymer ?
#
loop_
_entity_poly.entity_id
_entity_poly.type
_entity_poly.pdbx_seq_one_letter_code
_entity_poly.pdbx_strand_id
1 'polypeptide(L)'
;VDSIPKIVGPTQGYAGERLVFSAEGDGMTSWLWEFGESGTIDAFERQVVYKYDEPGKYLIKLKTNTTLYPVSHVITILPKVEDIIENPADEADQPKPEPIDTLAMVQNGIKKHLQAIANAGARDKEAFYAHRNFIINNYLGGNGNQVVVHINGERYNVFPDYCQGLHFLESNRYGRVTIDDVKVDDFH
;
A
#
# COMPACT_ATOMS: atom_id res chain seq x y z
N VAL A 1 -1.81 -1.10 -28.52
CA VAL A 1 -1.49 -2.50 -28.18
C VAL A 1 -1.21 -2.50 -26.70
N ASP A 2 -2.18 -3.02 -25.93
CA ASP A 2 -2.04 -3.10 -24.47
C ASP A 2 -0.94 -4.11 -24.14
N SER A 3 0.17 -3.62 -23.60
CA SER A 3 1.27 -4.46 -23.14
C SER A 3 0.83 -5.27 -21.94
N ILE A 4 1.04 -6.59 -21.97
CA ILE A 4 0.85 -7.44 -20.79
C ILE A 4 1.85 -6.98 -19.73
N PRO A 5 1.39 -6.59 -18.53
CA PRO A 5 2.30 -6.17 -17.47
C PRO A 5 3.24 -7.31 -17.07
N LYS A 6 4.47 -6.94 -16.74
CA LYS A 6 5.50 -7.85 -16.29
C LYS A 6 5.98 -7.43 -14.90
N ILE A 7 6.12 -8.41 -14.00
CA ILE A 7 6.77 -8.20 -12.72
C ILE A 7 8.29 -8.34 -12.91
N VAL A 8 9.03 -7.32 -12.52
CA VAL A 8 10.49 -7.31 -12.50
C VAL A 8 10.95 -7.27 -11.05
N GLY A 9 11.73 -8.26 -10.67
CA GLY A 9 12.25 -8.40 -9.32
C GLY A 9 13.08 -9.66 -9.14
N PRO A 10 13.67 -9.85 -7.96
CA PRO A 10 14.46 -11.04 -7.67
C PRO A 10 13.59 -12.30 -7.63
N THR A 11 14.16 -13.44 -8.00
CA THR A 11 13.56 -14.78 -7.85
C THR A 11 13.97 -15.47 -6.55
N GLN A 12 14.91 -14.88 -5.83
CA GLN A 12 15.47 -15.36 -4.57
C GLN A 12 15.90 -14.21 -3.70
N GLY A 13 15.74 -14.35 -2.40
CA GLY A 13 16.19 -13.39 -1.38
C GLY A 13 16.33 -14.07 -0.03
N TYR A 14 16.67 -13.30 1.01
CA TYR A 14 16.78 -13.78 2.39
C TYR A 14 15.69 -13.19 3.29
N ALA A 15 15.30 -13.93 4.31
CA ALA A 15 14.39 -13.43 5.34
C ALA A 15 14.96 -12.15 5.98
N GLY A 16 14.14 -11.09 6.08
CA GLY A 16 14.53 -9.79 6.59
C GLY A 16 15.20 -8.87 5.56
N GLU A 17 15.48 -9.33 4.35
CA GLU A 17 16.05 -8.53 3.27
C GLU A 17 15.01 -7.64 2.61
N ARG A 18 15.40 -6.41 2.25
CA ARG A 18 14.56 -5.50 1.46
C ARG A 18 14.70 -5.83 -0.02
N LEU A 19 13.61 -6.29 -0.61
CA LEU A 19 13.54 -6.71 -2.02
C LEU A 19 12.72 -5.70 -2.81
N VAL A 20 13.20 -5.34 -3.99
CA VAL A 20 12.55 -4.35 -4.87
C VAL A 20 11.85 -5.06 -6.00
N PHE A 21 10.57 -4.78 -6.17
CA PHE A 21 9.73 -5.26 -7.26
C PHE A 21 9.17 -4.09 -8.05
N SER A 22 9.11 -4.20 -9.35
CA SER A 22 8.53 -3.18 -10.22
C SER A 22 7.63 -3.78 -11.29
N ALA A 23 6.65 -3.00 -11.71
CA ALA A 23 5.75 -3.32 -12.81
C ALA A 23 6.22 -2.66 -14.10
N GLU A 24 6.49 -3.45 -15.12
CA GLU A 24 6.82 -2.97 -16.47
C GLU A 24 5.65 -3.21 -17.42
N GLY A 25 5.38 -2.25 -18.27
CA GLY A 25 4.33 -2.25 -19.29
C GLY A 25 3.77 -0.85 -19.52
N ASP A 26 3.06 -0.69 -20.61
CA ASP A 26 2.48 0.59 -21.04
C ASP A 26 1.02 0.71 -20.59
N GLY A 27 0.55 1.95 -20.42
CA GLY A 27 -0.86 2.24 -20.12
C GLY A 27 -1.32 1.91 -18.69
N MET A 28 -0.42 1.47 -17.81
CA MET A 28 -0.76 1.18 -16.43
C MET A 28 -0.93 2.47 -15.61
N THR A 29 -2.05 2.55 -14.93
CA THR A 29 -2.39 3.66 -14.01
C THR A 29 -2.73 3.19 -12.60
N SER A 30 -2.91 1.88 -12.40
CA SER A 30 -3.13 1.29 -11.09
C SER A 30 -2.39 -0.04 -10.96
N TRP A 31 -1.92 -0.31 -9.76
CA TRP A 31 -1.15 -1.50 -9.39
C TRP A 31 -1.69 -2.04 -8.08
N LEU A 32 -2.02 -3.31 -8.06
CA LEU A 32 -2.49 -4.03 -6.88
C LEU A 32 -1.56 -5.23 -6.68
N TRP A 33 -0.69 -5.13 -5.69
CA TRP A 33 0.27 -6.16 -5.36
C TRP A 33 -0.19 -7.03 -4.21
N GLU A 34 -0.05 -8.33 -4.36
CA GLU A 34 -0.22 -9.32 -3.32
C GLU A 34 1.10 -10.11 -3.23
N PHE A 35 1.76 -10.08 -2.07
CA PHE A 35 3.06 -10.73 -1.88
C PHE A 35 2.98 -12.15 -1.33
N GLY A 36 1.77 -12.67 -1.08
CA GLY A 36 1.52 -14.06 -0.75
C GLY A 36 1.63 -14.42 0.73
N GLU A 37 1.85 -13.47 1.63
CA GLU A 37 1.83 -13.68 3.08
C GLU A 37 0.46 -13.37 3.69
N SER A 38 -0.11 -12.23 3.34
CA SER A 38 -1.34 -11.72 3.95
C SER A 38 -2.62 -12.26 3.31
N GLY A 39 -2.56 -12.71 2.06
CA GLY A 39 -3.72 -13.04 1.24
C GLY A 39 -4.57 -11.82 0.87
N THR A 40 -4.03 -10.62 1.04
CA THR A 40 -4.66 -9.34 0.73
C THR A 40 -3.74 -8.49 -0.15
N ILE A 41 -4.23 -7.34 -0.61
CA ILE A 41 -3.40 -6.38 -1.34
C ILE A 41 -2.46 -5.68 -0.36
N ASP A 42 -1.17 -5.79 -0.61
CA ASP A 42 -0.10 -5.29 0.25
C ASP A 42 0.46 -3.94 -0.23
N ALA A 43 0.38 -3.63 -1.52
CA ALA A 43 0.94 -2.40 -2.09
C ALA A 43 0.22 -1.94 -3.36
N PHE A 44 0.37 -0.65 -3.71
CA PHE A 44 -0.40 0.04 -4.76
C PHE A 44 0.49 0.90 -5.68
N GLU A 45 1.80 0.77 -5.58
CA GLU A 45 2.76 1.56 -6.35
C GLU A 45 3.31 0.76 -7.54
N ARG A 46 3.82 1.50 -8.55
CA ARG A 46 4.51 0.88 -9.70
C ARG A 46 5.77 0.13 -9.28
N GLN A 47 6.47 0.65 -8.26
CA GLN A 47 7.67 0.05 -7.69
C GLN A 47 7.48 -0.07 -6.18
N VAL A 48 7.76 -1.25 -5.65
CA VAL A 48 7.54 -1.59 -4.24
C VAL A 48 8.80 -2.20 -3.66
N VAL A 49 9.10 -1.83 -2.43
CA VAL A 49 10.07 -2.53 -1.59
C VAL A 49 9.31 -3.40 -0.61
N TYR A 50 9.56 -4.70 -0.64
CA TYR A 50 8.92 -5.66 0.25
C TYR A 50 9.95 -6.48 1.02
N LYS A 51 9.60 -6.87 2.23
CA LYS A 51 10.45 -7.67 3.12
C LYS A 51 9.65 -8.88 3.61
N TYR A 52 10.15 -10.06 3.36
CA TYR A 52 9.62 -11.29 3.93
C TYR A 52 10.31 -11.58 5.24
N ASP A 53 9.56 -11.88 6.28
CA ASP A 53 10.12 -12.18 7.61
C ASP A 53 10.45 -13.66 7.77
N GLU A 54 9.79 -14.54 7.03
CA GLU A 54 10.00 -15.98 7.11
C GLU A 54 10.53 -16.58 5.81
N PRO A 55 11.37 -17.65 5.89
CA PRO A 55 11.78 -18.40 4.71
C PRO A 55 10.59 -19.16 4.08
N GLY A 56 10.59 -19.26 2.77
CA GLY A 56 9.54 -19.97 2.05
C GLY A 56 9.50 -19.66 0.58
N LYS A 57 8.53 -20.24 -0.12
CA LYS A 57 8.19 -19.88 -1.50
C LYS A 57 6.91 -19.07 -1.49
N TYR A 58 6.98 -17.90 -2.11
CA TYR A 58 5.86 -16.98 -2.17
C TYR A 58 5.47 -16.71 -3.61
N LEU A 59 4.16 -16.63 -3.86
CA LEU A 59 3.60 -16.27 -5.15
C LEU A 59 3.19 -14.80 -5.09
N ILE A 60 3.95 -13.97 -5.78
CA ILE A 60 3.62 -12.55 -5.95
C ILE A 60 2.63 -12.42 -7.09
N LYS A 61 1.55 -11.71 -6.87
CA LYS A 61 0.56 -11.38 -7.89
C LYS A 61 0.49 -9.86 -8.07
N LEU A 62 0.40 -9.44 -9.31
CA LEU A 62 0.18 -8.05 -9.69
C LEU A 62 -1.02 -7.96 -10.61
N LYS A 63 -2.02 -7.20 -10.20
CA LYS A 63 -3.13 -6.81 -11.03
C LYS A 63 -3.03 -5.33 -11.38
N THR A 64 -3.31 -5.00 -12.62
CA THR A 64 -3.29 -3.63 -13.14
C THR A 64 -4.61 -3.31 -13.85
N ASN A 65 -4.82 -2.04 -14.16
CA ASN A 65 -5.98 -1.61 -14.99
C ASN A 65 -5.93 -2.13 -16.43
N THR A 66 -4.78 -2.63 -16.90
CA THR A 66 -4.58 -3.10 -18.29
C THR A 66 -4.87 -4.59 -18.48
N THR A 67 -5.11 -5.35 -17.39
CA THR A 67 -5.37 -6.79 -17.47
C THR A 67 -6.58 -7.22 -16.66
N LEU A 68 -7.29 -8.25 -17.16
CA LEU A 68 -8.40 -8.88 -16.44
C LEU A 68 -7.89 -9.80 -15.31
N TYR A 69 -6.75 -10.44 -15.53
CA TYR A 69 -6.16 -11.41 -14.59
C TYR A 69 -4.82 -10.92 -14.08
N PRO A 70 -4.47 -11.22 -12.82
CA PRO A 70 -3.16 -10.87 -12.29
C PRO A 70 -2.05 -11.63 -12.99
N VAL A 71 -0.89 -10.99 -13.16
CA VAL A 71 0.36 -11.67 -13.52
C VAL A 71 1.06 -12.13 -12.25
N SER A 72 1.82 -13.21 -12.36
CA SER A 72 2.44 -13.87 -11.21
C SER A 72 3.96 -13.93 -11.33
N HIS A 73 4.63 -13.90 -10.18
CA HIS A 73 6.07 -14.08 -10.05
C HIS A 73 6.37 -14.88 -8.80
N VAL A 74 7.18 -15.93 -8.90
CA VAL A 74 7.56 -16.77 -7.76
C VAL A 74 8.89 -16.30 -7.21
N ILE A 75 8.97 -16.14 -5.89
CA ILE A 75 10.21 -15.87 -5.16
C ILE A 75 10.45 -16.92 -4.10
N THR A 76 11.70 -17.33 -3.94
CA THR A 76 12.16 -18.20 -2.87
C THR A 76 12.93 -17.37 -1.83
N ILE A 77 12.47 -17.38 -0.60
CA ILE A 77 13.10 -16.72 0.52
C ILE A 77 13.88 -17.74 1.33
N LEU A 78 15.17 -17.52 1.45
CA LEU A 78 16.07 -18.36 2.22
C LEU A 78 16.13 -17.90 3.68
N PRO A 79 16.47 -18.79 4.63
CA PRO A 79 16.73 -18.40 6.00
C PRO A 79 17.83 -17.34 6.04
N LYS A 80 17.66 -16.37 6.93
CA LYS A 80 18.72 -15.41 7.23
C LYS A 80 19.93 -16.19 7.73
N VAL A 81 21.04 -16.06 7.04
CA VAL A 81 22.33 -16.58 7.53
C VAL A 81 22.69 -15.65 8.70
N GLU A 82 22.56 -16.15 9.91
CA GLU A 82 23.20 -15.50 11.05
C GLU A 82 24.69 -15.59 10.77
N ASP A 83 25.29 -14.48 10.43
CA ASP A 83 26.74 -14.36 10.38
C ASP A 83 27.28 -14.64 11.76
N ILE A 84 27.74 -15.89 11.98
CA ILE A 84 28.68 -16.20 13.02
C ILE A 84 30.03 -15.60 12.56
N ILE A 85 30.15 -14.30 12.68
CA ILE A 85 31.44 -13.63 12.78
C ILE A 85 31.30 -12.50 13.79
N GLU A 86 31.65 -12.83 15.02
CA GLU A 86 32.11 -11.82 15.95
C GLU A 86 33.20 -10.98 15.30
N ASN A 87 32.91 -9.75 15.00
CA ASN A 87 33.91 -8.73 14.89
C ASN A 87 33.43 -7.45 15.58
N PRO A 88 33.91 -7.17 16.79
CA PRO A 88 33.60 -5.93 17.48
C PRO A 88 34.61 -4.85 17.00
N ALA A 89 34.35 -4.20 15.89
CA ALA A 89 34.93 -2.94 15.53
C ALA A 89 34.23 -2.40 14.27
N ASP A 90 33.27 -1.53 14.47
CA ASP A 90 33.03 -0.24 13.85
C ASP A 90 31.61 0.20 14.11
N GLU A 91 31.32 0.48 15.37
CA GLU A 91 30.33 1.50 15.72
C GLU A 91 30.97 2.86 15.45
N ALA A 92 30.89 3.33 14.22
CA ALA A 92 31.14 4.72 13.92
C ALA A 92 30.25 5.16 12.80
N ASP A 93 29.31 6.06 13.13
CA ASP A 93 28.65 6.98 12.22
C ASP A 93 27.54 6.40 11.35
N GLN A 94 26.54 5.77 11.97
CA GLN A 94 25.20 5.82 11.40
C GLN A 94 24.48 7.03 12.02
N PRO A 95 23.93 7.95 11.20
CA PRO A 95 23.08 9.00 11.74
C PRO A 95 21.96 8.33 12.53
N LYS A 96 21.87 8.68 13.82
CA LYS A 96 20.77 8.28 14.71
C LYS A 96 19.48 8.50 13.94
N PRO A 97 18.65 7.47 13.73
CA PRO A 97 17.37 7.67 13.07
C PRO A 97 16.61 8.74 13.84
N GLU A 98 16.26 9.81 13.15
CA GLU A 98 15.36 10.81 13.71
C GLU A 98 14.09 10.10 14.18
N PRO A 99 13.47 10.52 15.29
CA PRO A 99 12.24 9.89 15.76
C PRO A 99 11.22 9.93 14.61
N ILE A 100 10.88 8.76 14.11
CA ILE A 100 9.88 8.62 13.05
C ILE A 100 8.58 9.15 13.63
N ASP A 101 8.08 10.24 13.09
CA ASP A 101 6.75 10.75 13.44
C ASP A 101 5.71 9.77 12.87
N THR A 102 5.37 8.78 13.69
CA THR A 102 4.42 7.72 13.34
C THR A 102 3.05 8.29 12.98
N LEU A 103 2.64 9.38 13.63
CA LEU A 103 1.38 10.05 13.35
C LEU A 103 1.39 10.68 11.95
N ALA A 104 2.46 11.38 11.59
CA ALA A 104 2.61 11.97 10.25
C ALA A 104 2.62 10.88 9.16
N MET A 105 3.28 9.74 9.39
CA MET A 105 3.27 8.62 8.46
C MET A 105 1.87 8.05 8.26
N VAL A 106 1.10 7.87 9.33
CA VAL A 106 -0.28 7.37 9.28
C VAL A 106 -1.17 8.37 8.53
N GLN A 107 -1.10 9.66 8.85
CA GLN A 107 -1.88 10.70 8.19
C GLN A 107 -1.58 10.77 6.69
N ASN A 108 -0.31 10.73 6.30
CA ASN A 108 0.11 10.71 4.91
C ASN A 108 -0.33 9.43 4.19
N GLY A 109 -0.27 8.28 4.85
CA GLY A 109 -0.75 7.01 4.33
C GLY A 109 -2.26 7.03 4.06
N ILE A 110 -3.05 7.48 5.02
CA ILE A 110 -4.50 7.63 4.86
C ILE A 110 -4.83 8.60 3.71
N LYS A 111 -4.18 9.76 3.69
CA LYS A 111 -4.34 10.76 2.63
C LYS A 111 -4.11 10.18 1.23
N LYS A 112 -3.01 9.45 1.05
CA LYS A 112 -2.64 8.80 -0.20
C LYS A 112 -3.72 7.82 -0.69
N HIS A 113 -4.20 6.96 0.20
CA HIS A 113 -5.22 5.98 -0.14
C HIS A 113 -6.60 6.62 -0.39
N LEU A 114 -6.98 7.65 0.35
CA LEU A 114 -8.20 8.42 0.08
C LEU A 114 -8.15 9.12 -1.28
N GLN A 115 -7.01 9.71 -1.63
CA GLN A 115 -6.81 10.32 -2.94
C GLN A 115 -6.92 9.28 -4.07
N ALA A 116 -6.41 8.07 -3.85
CA ALA A 116 -6.53 6.98 -4.80
C ALA A 116 -7.99 6.53 -4.99
N ILE A 117 -8.80 6.49 -3.93
CA ILE A 117 -10.24 6.23 -4.00
C ILE A 117 -10.94 7.30 -4.84
N ALA A 118 -10.63 8.58 -4.60
CA ALA A 118 -11.21 9.70 -5.35
C ALA A 118 -10.84 9.65 -6.84
N ASN A 119 -9.60 9.25 -7.15
CA ASN A 119 -9.10 9.15 -8.51
C ASN A 119 -9.65 7.93 -9.28
N ALA A 120 -9.91 6.83 -8.58
CA ALA A 120 -10.44 5.59 -9.17
C ALA A 120 -11.86 5.78 -9.76
N GLY A 121 -12.67 6.63 -9.12
CA GLY A 121 -14.03 6.89 -9.53
C GLY A 121 -14.96 5.66 -9.39
N ALA A 122 -16.24 5.84 -9.72
CA ALA A 122 -17.28 4.84 -9.49
C ALA A 122 -17.14 3.53 -10.31
N ARG A 123 -16.27 3.51 -11.30
CA ARG A 123 -16.09 2.35 -12.19
C ARG A 123 -15.12 1.31 -11.65
N ASP A 124 -14.14 1.72 -10.85
CA ASP A 124 -13.12 0.84 -10.30
C ASP A 124 -13.45 0.43 -8.86
N LYS A 125 -14.41 -0.48 -8.73
CA LYS A 125 -14.83 -1.01 -7.44
C LYS A 125 -13.74 -1.80 -6.73
N GLU A 126 -12.87 -2.45 -7.49
CA GLU A 126 -11.80 -3.28 -6.93
C GLU A 126 -10.73 -2.41 -6.25
N ALA A 127 -10.27 -1.37 -6.93
CA ALA A 127 -9.37 -0.39 -6.33
C ALA A 127 -10.01 0.31 -5.12
N PHE A 128 -11.29 0.65 -5.20
CA PHE A 128 -12.03 1.22 -4.07
C PHE A 128 -11.97 0.33 -2.83
N TYR A 129 -12.36 -0.95 -2.97
CA TYR A 129 -12.36 -1.87 -1.83
C TYR A 129 -10.95 -2.14 -1.30
N ALA A 130 -9.96 -2.28 -2.19
CA ALA A 130 -8.57 -2.51 -1.82
C ALA A 130 -8.03 -1.35 -0.97
N HIS A 131 -8.15 -0.10 -1.43
CA HIS A 131 -7.67 1.07 -0.69
C HIS A 131 -8.43 1.31 0.61
N ARG A 132 -9.77 1.16 0.60
CA ARG A 132 -10.58 1.30 1.81
C ARG A 132 -10.20 0.28 2.88
N ASN A 133 -10.11 -0.99 2.50
CA ASN A 133 -9.78 -2.06 3.43
C ASN A 133 -8.35 -1.95 3.95
N PHE A 134 -7.42 -1.48 3.11
CA PHE A 134 -6.06 -1.20 3.54
C PHE A 134 -6.01 -0.16 4.66
N ILE A 135 -6.74 0.95 4.52
CA ILE A 135 -6.82 1.97 5.57
C ILE A 135 -7.40 1.36 6.85
N ILE A 136 -8.53 0.66 6.75
CA ILE A 136 -9.21 0.08 7.91
C ILE A 136 -8.30 -0.88 8.67
N ASN A 137 -7.62 -1.76 7.95
CA ASN A 137 -6.82 -2.82 8.57
C ASN A 137 -5.47 -2.32 9.10
N ASN A 138 -4.83 -1.37 8.41
CA ASN A 138 -3.47 -0.94 8.76
C ASN A 138 -3.41 0.34 9.60
N TYR A 139 -4.44 1.20 9.51
CA TYR A 139 -4.42 2.48 10.20
C TYR A 139 -5.55 2.64 11.23
N LEU A 140 -6.66 1.90 11.11
CA LEU A 140 -7.82 2.04 11.98
C LEU A 140 -8.06 0.78 12.85
N GLY A 141 -7.09 -0.12 12.93
CA GLY A 141 -7.18 -1.32 13.76
C GLY A 141 -8.37 -2.23 13.45
N GLY A 142 -8.86 -2.24 12.21
CA GLY A 142 -10.05 -2.99 11.80
C GLY A 142 -11.40 -2.34 12.17
N ASN A 143 -11.40 -1.22 12.87
CA ASN A 143 -12.60 -0.60 13.46
C ASN A 143 -13.14 0.59 12.67
N GLY A 144 -13.04 0.58 11.35
CA GLY A 144 -13.47 1.68 10.49
C GLY A 144 -14.89 2.20 10.76
N ASN A 145 -15.81 1.34 11.18
CA ASN A 145 -17.20 1.72 11.51
C ASN A 145 -17.34 2.60 12.75
N GLN A 146 -16.32 2.67 13.60
CA GLN A 146 -16.30 3.50 14.81
C GLN A 146 -15.60 4.84 14.60
N VAL A 147 -14.90 4.99 13.47
CA VAL A 147 -14.15 6.22 13.15
C VAL A 147 -15.09 7.23 12.53
N VAL A 148 -15.21 8.38 13.17
CA VAL A 148 -16.00 9.52 12.68
C VAL A 148 -15.12 10.42 11.85
N VAL A 149 -15.58 10.76 10.65
CA VAL A 149 -14.89 11.67 9.73
C VAL A 149 -15.49 13.07 9.86
N HIS A 150 -14.60 14.08 9.94
CA HIS A 150 -14.94 15.49 9.82
C HIS A 150 -14.37 16.03 8.51
N ILE A 151 -15.16 16.78 7.79
CA ILE A 151 -14.76 17.45 6.55
C ILE A 151 -14.77 18.97 6.82
N ASN A 152 -13.61 19.61 6.66
CA ASN A 152 -13.45 21.05 6.91
C ASN A 152 -13.94 21.47 8.31
N GLY A 153 -13.77 20.60 9.33
CA GLY A 153 -14.17 20.86 10.71
C GLY A 153 -15.62 20.50 11.04
N GLU A 154 -16.43 20.11 10.06
CA GLU A 154 -17.81 19.68 10.28
C GLU A 154 -17.89 18.14 10.30
N ARG A 155 -18.67 17.60 11.24
CA ARG A 155 -18.93 16.18 11.31
C ARG A 155 -19.69 15.73 10.08
N TYR A 156 -19.14 14.72 9.37
CA TYR A 156 -19.78 14.16 8.19
C TYR A 156 -20.47 12.83 8.52
N ASN A 157 -19.71 11.74 8.63
CA ASN A 157 -20.26 10.41 8.86
C ASN A 157 -19.14 9.48 9.36
N VAL A 158 -19.43 8.19 9.49
CA VAL A 158 -18.41 7.18 9.76
C VAL A 158 -17.55 6.93 8.53
N PHE A 159 -16.34 6.42 8.77
CA PHE A 159 -15.31 6.28 7.74
C PHE A 159 -15.75 5.48 6.49
N PRO A 160 -16.45 4.33 6.59
CA PRO A 160 -16.89 3.59 5.40
C PRO A 160 -17.86 4.37 4.52
N ASP A 161 -18.79 5.11 5.11
CA ASP A 161 -19.76 5.95 4.39
C ASP A 161 -19.07 7.12 3.70
N TYR A 162 -18.06 7.71 4.34
CA TYR A 162 -17.23 8.73 3.72
C TYR A 162 -16.49 8.21 2.50
N CYS A 163 -15.86 7.03 2.60
CA CYS A 163 -15.17 6.40 1.48
C CYS A 163 -16.14 6.10 0.33
N GLN A 164 -17.35 5.63 0.64
CA GLN A 164 -18.38 5.37 -0.37
C GLN A 164 -18.83 6.66 -1.06
N GLY A 165 -19.05 7.74 -0.31
CA GLY A 165 -19.35 9.04 -0.87
C GLY A 165 -18.23 9.54 -1.79
N LEU A 166 -16.99 9.41 -1.37
CA LEU A 166 -15.82 9.78 -2.16
C LEU A 166 -15.69 8.96 -3.46
N HIS A 167 -15.99 7.67 -3.40
CA HIS A 167 -15.98 6.77 -4.56
C HIS A 167 -17.03 7.13 -5.62
N PHE A 168 -18.21 7.59 -5.18
CA PHE A 168 -19.31 7.96 -6.08
C PHE A 168 -19.29 9.43 -6.52
N LEU A 169 -18.35 10.23 -6.05
CA LEU A 169 -18.16 11.58 -6.57
C LEU A 169 -17.79 11.51 -8.05
N GLU A 170 -18.72 11.90 -8.89
CA GLU A 170 -18.47 12.03 -10.32
C GLU A 170 -17.52 13.22 -10.56
N SER A 171 -16.28 12.90 -10.90
CA SER A 171 -15.25 13.89 -11.22
C SER A 171 -15.67 14.88 -12.32
N ASN A 172 -16.63 14.50 -13.16
CA ASN A 172 -17.15 15.32 -14.23
C ASN A 172 -18.14 16.41 -13.77
N ARG A 173 -18.75 16.24 -12.61
CA ARG A 173 -19.78 17.15 -12.08
C ARG A 173 -19.23 18.19 -11.11
N TYR A 174 -18.19 17.83 -10.37
CA TYR A 174 -17.60 18.66 -9.31
C TYR A 174 -16.12 18.96 -9.52
N GLY A 175 -15.53 18.55 -10.65
CA GLY A 175 -14.10 18.64 -10.88
C GLY A 175 -13.33 17.54 -10.15
N ARG A 176 -12.00 17.62 -10.16
CA ARG A 176 -11.15 16.70 -9.41
C ARG A 176 -11.24 17.01 -7.92
N VAL A 177 -11.55 15.98 -7.14
CA VAL A 177 -11.45 16.05 -5.69
C VAL A 177 -9.99 15.88 -5.29
N THR A 178 -9.47 16.83 -4.53
CA THR A 178 -8.13 16.75 -3.94
C THR A 178 -8.26 16.67 -2.43
N ILE A 179 -7.57 15.73 -1.83
CA ILE A 179 -7.44 15.62 -0.37
C ILE A 179 -6.21 16.43 0.04
N ASP A 180 -6.42 17.62 0.58
CA ASP A 180 -5.34 18.54 0.92
C ASP A 180 -4.59 18.12 2.17
N ASP A 181 -5.32 17.70 3.21
CA ASP A 181 -4.76 17.29 4.49
C ASP A 181 -5.63 16.25 5.18
N VAL A 182 -5.01 15.41 6.00
CA VAL A 182 -5.68 14.45 6.88
C VAL A 182 -5.09 14.59 8.27
N LYS A 183 -5.96 14.80 9.25
CA LYS A 183 -5.61 14.80 10.68
C LYS A 183 -6.26 13.62 11.36
N VAL A 184 -5.52 12.98 12.22
CA VAL A 184 -6.01 11.88 13.05
C VAL A 184 -5.98 12.36 14.49
N ASP A 185 -7.16 12.41 15.10
CA ASP A 185 -7.32 12.69 16.50
C ASP A 185 -7.38 11.34 17.26
N ASP A 186 -6.92 11.30 18.49
CA ASP A 186 -6.93 10.11 19.36
C ASP A 186 -6.21 8.88 18.79
N PHE A 187 -5.00 9.10 18.24
CA PHE A 187 -4.11 8.03 17.82
C PHE A 187 -3.44 7.39 19.04
N HIS A 188 -3.81 6.13 19.32
CA HIS A 188 -3.26 5.31 20.41
C HIS A 188 -2.49 4.11 19.90
#